data_af1c4da9fef0b21d41e2b4559be76309
#
_entry.id   af1c4da9fef0b21d41e2b4559be76309
#
_cell.length_a   1.000
_cell.length_b   1.000
_cell.length_c   1.000
_cell.angle_alpha   90.00
_cell.angle_beta   90.00
_cell.angle_gamma   90.00
#
_symmetry.space_group_name_H-M   'P 1'
#
loop_
_entity.id
_entity.type
_entity.pdbx_description
1 polymer ?
#
loop_
_entity_poly.entity_id
_entity_poly.type
_entity_poly.pdbx_seq_one_letter_code
_entity_poly.pdbx_strand_id
1 'polypeptide(L)'
;MRKPSTRLALASVAALTLASLPTMAAAAPQDEAAPITLDLYNLTDVHGHIQQVTKKGVVREAGLPAMNCYLKKAAQSNPNSSFTLLGDNIGASPYISGALNDNPTIAALNTLNPLASTIGNHELDMGQAVFKQRVDGSNPSEYVQATFPYLGANIEGMGTYGDGTPYLGDYKVWTSPSGMKVAFIGAIAQDVPYKLSPGTTAGLTFT
;
A
#
# COMPACT_ATOMS: atom_id res chain seq x y z
N MET A 1 94.38 -52.08 -43.18
CA MET A 1 92.94 -52.28 -43.36
C MET A 1 92.25 -51.81 -42.05
N ARG A 2 91.66 -50.59 -42.05
CA ARG A 2 90.96 -50.02 -40.84
C ARG A 2 89.49 -49.92 -41.21
N LYS A 3 88.60 -50.52 -40.37
CA LYS A 3 87.14 -50.42 -40.50
C LYS A 3 86.66 -49.08 -39.96
N PRO A 4 85.71 -48.45 -40.59
CA PRO A 4 85.11 -47.23 -40.04
C PRO A 4 84.06 -47.58 -38.99
N SER A 5 84.08 -46.88 -37.87
CA SER A 5 83.14 -46.97 -36.78
C SER A 5 81.95 -46.00 -37.06
N THR A 6 80.77 -46.53 -37.18
CA THR A 6 79.52 -45.77 -37.31
C THR A 6 79.05 -45.24 -35.95
N ARG A 7 79.02 -43.94 -35.79
CA ARG A 7 78.42 -43.32 -34.60
C ARG A 7 76.93 -43.03 -34.84
N LEU A 8 76.11 -43.65 -34.06
CA LEU A 8 74.65 -43.43 -34.00
C LEU A 8 74.37 -42.15 -33.18
N ALA A 9 73.84 -41.14 -33.80
CA ALA A 9 73.41 -39.95 -33.12
C ALA A 9 71.96 -40.15 -32.67
N LEU A 10 71.69 -40.12 -31.31
CA LEU A 10 70.37 -40.09 -30.73
C LEU A 10 69.89 -38.66 -30.80
N ALA A 11 68.86 -38.41 -31.58
CA ALA A 11 68.08 -37.14 -31.58
C ALA A 11 67.00 -37.23 -30.52
N SER A 12 67.13 -36.48 -29.43
CA SER A 12 66.14 -36.35 -28.38
C SER A 12 65.09 -35.33 -28.84
N VAL A 13 63.85 -35.79 -29.14
CA VAL A 13 62.68 -34.92 -29.41
C VAL A 13 62.10 -34.52 -28.06
N ALA A 14 62.32 -33.28 -27.66
CA ALA A 14 61.61 -32.69 -26.49
C ALA A 14 60.19 -32.29 -26.95
N ALA A 15 59.20 -33.01 -26.48
CA ALA A 15 57.80 -32.64 -26.67
C ALA A 15 57.40 -31.52 -25.69
N LEU A 16 57.23 -30.29 -26.19
CA LEU A 16 56.63 -29.20 -25.44
C LEU A 16 55.13 -29.46 -25.32
N THR A 17 54.65 -29.88 -24.16
CA THR A 17 53.21 -29.85 -23.85
C THR A 17 52.79 -28.42 -23.50
N LEU A 18 52.10 -27.74 -24.40
CA LEU A 18 51.40 -26.50 -24.07
C LEU A 18 50.23 -26.87 -23.15
N ALA A 19 50.36 -26.55 -21.89
CA ALA A 19 49.24 -26.56 -20.93
C ALA A 19 48.26 -25.43 -21.32
N SER A 20 47.09 -25.78 -21.86
CA SER A 20 45.98 -24.84 -22.09
C SER A 20 45.43 -24.40 -20.73
N LEU A 21 45.75 -23.18 -20.30
CA LEU A 21 45.08 -22.54 -19.18
C LEU A 21 43.60 -22.37 -19.52
N PRO A 22 42.67 -22.76 -18.62
CA PRO A 22 41.25 -22.47 -18.84
C PRO A 22 41.07 -20.95 -18.89
N THR A 23 40.66 -20.40 -20.01
CA THR A 23 40.18 -19.04 -20.08
C THR A 23 38.92 -18.94 -19.21
N MET A 24 39.05 -18.29 -18.07
CA MET A 24 37.87 -17.87 -17.29
C MET A 24 37.07 -16.93 -18.19
N ALA A 25 35.95 -17.43 -18.70
CA ALA A 25 34.97 -16.58 -19.35
C ALA A 25 34.54 -15.53 -18.34
N ALA A 26 34.90 -14.27 -18.58
CA ALA A 26 34.37 -13.17 -17.80
C ALA A 26 32.84 -13.25 -17.93
N ALA A 27 32.13 -13.36 -16.78
CA ALA A 27 30.67 -13.28 -16.78
C ALA A 27 30.29 -11.98 -17.50
N ALA A 28 29.45 -12.09 -18.52
CA ALA A 28 28.88 -10.91 -19.15
C ALA A 28 28.28 -10.04 -18.07
N PRO A 29 28.41 -8.69 -18.13
CA PRO A 29 27.73 -7.81 -17.20
C PRO A 29 26.25 -8.19 -17.25
N GLN A 30 25.69 -8.55 -16.07
CA GLN A 30 24.26 -8.74 -15.96
C GLN A 30 23.63 -7.38 -16.29
N ASP A 31 22.77 -7.34 -17.30
CA ASP A 31 21.95 -6.17 -17.58
C ASP A 31 21.22 -5.81 -16.29
N GLU A 32 21.64 -4.73 -15.64
CA GLU A 32 21.00 -4.22 -14.46
C GLU A 32 19.58 -3.81 -14.85
N ALA A 33 18.58 -4.52 -14.34
CA ALA A 33 17.20 -4.25 -14.70
C ALA A 33 16.88 -2.77 -14.42
N ALA A 34 16.26 -2.09 -15.37
CA ALA A 34 15.90 -0.69 -15.22
C ALA A 34 15.10 -0.48 -13.92
N PRO A 35 15.36 0.59 -13.15
CA PRO A 35 14.67 0.83 -11.89
C PRO A 35 13.17 1.01 -12.12
N ILE A 36 12.36 0.35 -11.27
CA ILE A 36 10.90 0.47 -11.28
C ILE A 36 10.50 1.59 -10.33
N THR A 37 9.77 2.58 -10.85
CA THR A 37 9.20 3.65 -10.03
C THR A 37 7.81 3.27 -9.56
N LEU A 38 7.54 3.38 -8.26
CA LEU A 38 6.23 3.21 -7.64
C LEU A 38 5.73 4.57 -7.13
N ASP A 39 4.51 4.95 -7.48
CA ASP A 39 3.86 6.16 -6.97
C ASP A 39 2.82 5.74 -5.92
N LEU A 40 3.07 6.12 -4.66
CA LEU A 40 2.18 5.81 -3.53
C LEU A 40 1.47 7.08 -3.08
N TYR A 41 0.18 7.21 -3.43
CA TYR A 41 -0.67 8.33 -3.05
C TYR A 41 -1.43 8.01 -1.78
N ASN A 42 -1.43 8.97 -0.86
CA ASN A 42 -2.15 8.84 0.41
C ASN A 42 -3.02 10.08 0.63
N LEU A 43 -4.19 9.89 1.20
CA LEU A 43 -5.09 10.95 1.64
C LEU A 43 -5.42 10.72 3.11
N THR A 44 -5.36 11.77 3.92
CA THR A 44 -5.66 11.75 5.35
C THR A 44 -6.64 12.84 5.69
N ASP A 45 -7.35 12.70 6.81
CA ASP A 45 -8.15 13.76 7.44
C ASP A 45 -9.16 14.39 6.46
N VAL A 46 -9.91 13.56 5.75
CA VAL A 46 -10.95 14.03 4.82
C VAL A 46 -12.07 14.73 5.55
N HIS A 47 -12.46 14.22 6.74
CA HIS A 47 -13.47 14.83 7.60
C HIS A 47 -14.70 15.35 6.84
N GLY A 48 -15.22 14.58 5.89
CA GLY A 48 -16.39 14.96 5.13
C GLY A 48 -16.22 16.15 4.17
N HIS A 49 -15.00 16.67 3.96
CA HIS A 49 -14.72 17.76 3.02
C HIS A 49 -14.74 17.28 1.57
N ILE A 50 -15.91 16.83 1.12
CA ILE A 50 -16.11 16.19 -0.19
C ILE A 50 -16.31 17.19 -1.33
N GLN A 51 -16.71 18.43 -1.01
CA GLN A 51 -17.03 19.45 -2.02
C GLN A 51 -15.89 20.45 -2.19
N GLN A 52 -15.85 21.06 -3.38
CA GLN A 52 -15.02 22.23 -3.60
C GLN A 52 -15.53 23.42 -2.80
N VAL A 53 -14.67 24.07 -2.05
CA VAL A 53 -14.97 25.30 -1.33
C VAL A 53 -14.19 26.46 -1.97
N THR A 54 -14.94 27.51 -2.34
CA THR A 54 -14.37 28.73 -2.89
C THR A 54 -14.67 29.92 -1.97
N LYS A 55 -13.66 30.69 -1.62
CA LYS A 55 -13.79 31.91 -0.82
C LYS A 55 -13.16 33.09 -1.53
N LYS A 56 -13.96 34.14 -1.75
CA LYS A 56 -13.52 35.36 -2.47
C LYS A 56 -12.91 35.04 -3.87
N GLY A 57 -13.52 34.11 -4.61
CA GLY A 57 -13.07 33.71 -5.94
C GLY A 57 -11.83 32.79 -5.96
N VAL A 58 -11.30 32.40 -4.78
CA VAL A 58 -10.15 31.50 -4.66
C VAL A 58 -10.60 30.15 -4.14
N VAL A 59 -10.25 29.06 -4.84
CA VAL A 59 -10.48 27.69 -4.36
C VAL A 59 -9.63 27.47 -3.12
N ARG A 60 -10.26 27.10 -2.02
CA ARG A 60 -9.62 26.77 -0.72
C ARG A 60 -9.51 25.28 -0.51
N GLU A 61 -10.55 24.54 -0.95
CA GLU A 61 -10.60 23.10 -0.89
C GLU A 61 -11.00 22.60 -2.27
N ALA A 62 -10.27 21.65 -2.80
CA ALA A 62 -10.52 21.14 -4.15
C ALA A 62 -11.66 20.13 -4.21
N GLY A 63 -11.94 19.47 -3.07
CA GLY A 63 -12.92 18.39 -2.95
C GLY A 63 -12.50 17.08 -3.64
N LEU A 64 -13.23 16.01 -3.35
CA LEU A 64 -12.91 14.67 -3.87
C LEU A 64 -13.04 14.53 -5.40
N PRO A 65 -13.93 15.26 -6.13
CA PRO A 65 -13.93 15.20 -7.59
C PRO A 65 -12.61 15.62 -8.24
N ALA A 66 -11.96 16.66 -7.71
CA ALA A 66 -10.64 17.07 -8.20
C ALA A 66 -9.56 16.02 -7.85
N MET A 67 -9.61 15.43 -6.66
CA MET A 67 -8.74 14.33 -6.26
C MET A 67 -8.89 13.14 -7.22
N ASN A 68 -10.12 12.75 -7.58
CA ASN A 68 -10.36 11.67 -8.53
C ASN A 68 -9.71 11.95 -9.90
N CYS A 69 -9.85 13.19 -10.41
CA CYS A 69 -9.19 13.57 -11.65
C CYS A 69 -7.66 13.47 -11.55
N TYR A 70 -7.10 13.88 -10.42
CA TYR A 70 -5.66 13.80 -10.17
C TYR A 70 -5.18 12.34 -10.14
N LEU A 71 -5.82 11.48 -9.36
CA LEU A 71 -5.48 10.07 -9.25
C LEU A 71 -5.57 9.33 -10.58
N LYS A 72 -6.61 9.61 -11.38
CA LYS A 72 -6.74 9.04 -12.73
C LYS A 72 -5.58 9.45 -13.66
N LYS A 73 -5.19 10.73 -13.64
CA LYS A 73 -4.04 11.20 -14.42
C LYS A 73 -2.73 10.58 -13.94
N ALA A 74 -2.54 10.47 -12.63
CA ALA A 74 -1.38 9.82 -12.04
C ALA A 74 -1.26 8.35 -12.49
N ALA A 75 -2.35 7.58 -12.40
CA ALA A 75 -2.38 6.19 -12.86
C ALA A 75 -2.15 6.03 -14.37
N GLN A 76 -2.56 7.01 -15.18
CA GLN A 76 -2.24 7.03 -16.62
C GLN A 76 -0.76 7.32 -16.89
N SER A 77 -0.14 8.18 -16.06
CA SER A 77 1.28 8.55 -16.20
C SER A 77 2.20 7.44 -15.69
N ASN A 78 1.85 6.79 -14.59
CA ASN A 78 2.56 5.64 -14.06
C ASN A 78 1.56 4.58 -13.57
N PRO A 79 1.38 3.48 -14.33
CA PRO A 79 0.50 2.39 -13.92
C PRO A 79 0.89 1.73 -12.59
N ASN A 80 2.18 1.84 -12.18
CA ASN A 80 2.64 1.38 -10.87
C ASN A 80 2.29 2.38 -9.77
N SER A 81 1.06 2.88 -9.76
CA SER A 81 0.56 3.80 -8.74
C SER A 81 -0.49 3.12 -7.86
N SER A 82 -0.54 3.52 -6.61
CA SER A 82 -1.53 3.07 -5.64
C SER A 82 -2.10 4.24 -4.86
N PHE A 83 -3.30 4.04 -4.30
CA PHE A 83 -3.98 5.03 -3.47
C PHE A 83 -4.50 4.39 -2.20
N THR A 84 -4.21 5.01 -1.06
CA THR A 84 -4.69 4.60 0.27
C THR A 84 -5.23 5.80 1.06
N LEU A 85 -6.03 5.50 2.08
CA LEU A 85 -6.53 6.45 3.05
C LEU A 85 -5.82 6.20 4.39
N LEU A 86 -5.56 7.26 5.14
CA LEU A 86 -4.83 7.18 6.41
C LEU A 86 -5.70 7.46 7.64
N GLY A 87 -7.03 7.30 7.50
CA GLY A 87 -7.99 7.51 8.58
C GLY A 87 -8.50 8.93 8.69
N ASP A 88 -9.39 9.14 9.66
CA ASP A 88 -10.15 10.38 9.88
C ASP A 88 -10.85 10.84 8.59
N ASN A 89 -11.41 9.87 7.86
CA ASN A 89 -12.15 10.12 6.63
C ASN A 89 -13.51 10.77 6.92
N ILE A 90 -14.10 10.42 8.05
CA ILE A 90 -15.41 10.85 8.56
C ILE A 90 -15.25 11.46 9.95
N GLY A 91 -16.37 11.93 10.51
CA GLY A 91 -16.38 12.59 11.82
C GLY A 91 -15.89 14.04 11.76
N ALA A 92 -16.33 14.88 12.69
CA ALA A 92 -16.12 16.33 12.68
C ALA A 92 -16.46 17.01 11.35
N SER A 93 -17.33 16.41 10.57
CA SER A 93 -17.62 16.73 9.16
C SER A 93 -18.46 17.98 8.99
N PRO A 94 -18.28 18.73 7.88
CA PRO A 94 -19.22 19.76 7.46
C PRO A 94 -20.65 19.22 7.32
N TYR A 95 -21.64 20.12 7.46
CA TYR A 95 -23.06 19.78 7.46
C TYR A 95 -23.47 18.88 6.28
N ILE A 96 -22.92 19.11 5.11
CA ILE A 96 -23.24 18.34 3.91
C ILE A 96 -22.97 16.82 4.03
N SER A 97 -22.06 16.43 4.90
CA SER A 97 -21.76 15.04 5.17
C SER A 97 -22.24 14.62 6.56
N GLY A 98 -21.91 15.39 7.60
CA GLY A 98 -22.21 15.05 8.98
C GLY A 98 -23.71 14.92 9.26
N ALA A 99 -24.58 15.76 8.66
CA ALA A 99 -26.03 15.67 8.81
C ALA A 99 -26.64 14.37 8.25
N LEU A 100 -25.90 13.64 7.42
CA LEU A 100 -26.29 12.37 6.81
C LEU A 100 -25.40 11.22 7.30
N ASN A 101 -24.93 11.29 8.54
CA ASN A 101 -24.07 10.28 9.15
C ASN A 101 -22.83 9.97 8.30
N ASP A 102 -22.24 10.95 7.63
CA ASP A 102 -21.08 10.78 6.72
C ASP A 102 -21.27 9.77 5.56
N ASN A 103 -22.49 9.37 5.28
CA ASN A 103 -22.80 8.52 4.12
C ASN A 103 -22.33 9.11 2.78
N PRO A 104 -22.48 10.43 2.53
CA PRO A 104 -21.98 11.05 1.30
C PRO A 104 -20.45 10.92 1.17
N THR A 105 -19.71 10.99 2.28
CA THR A 105 -18.25 10.84 2.28
C THR A 105 -17.82 9.42 1.95
N ILE A 106 -18.40 8.41 2.61
CA ILE A 106 -18.09 7.00 2.32
C ILE A 106 -18.45 6.67 0.86
N ALA A 107 -19.63 7.11 0.38
CA ALA A 107 -20.03 6.89 -1.01
C ALA A 107 -19.03 7.52 -2.01
N ALA A 108 -18.58 8.74 -1.73
CA ALA A 108 -17.58 9.42 -2.57
C ALA A 108 -16.21 8.71 -2.54
N LEU A 109 -15.74 8.31 -1.36
CA LEU A 109 -14.48 7.57 -1.21
C LEU A 109 -14.51 6.22 -1.92
N ASN A 110 -15.64 5.50 -1.87
CA ASN A 110 -15.83 4.27 -2.64
C ASN A 110 -15.57 4.47 -4.14
N THR A 111 -15.93 5.63 -4.71
CA THR A 111 -15.68 5.93 -6.13
C THR A 111 -14.20 6.15 -6.47
N LEU A 112 -13.37 6.46 -5.48
CA LEU A 112 -11.92 6.62 -5.63
C LEU A 112 -11.19 5.27 -5.60
N ASN A 113 -11.87 4.22 -5.17
CA ASN A 113 -11.36 2.85 -5.08
C ASN A 113 -10.01 2.74 -4.35
N PRO A 114 -9.90 3.22 -3.09
CA PRO A 114 -8.66 3.09 -2.35
C PRO A 114 -8.34 1.61 -2.05
N LEU A 115 -7.05 1.26 -1.99
CA LEU A 115 -6.61 -0.09 -1.65
C LEU A 115 -6.98 -0.50 -0.23
N ALA A 116 -6.92 0.45 0.68
CA ALA A 116 -7.26 0.31 2.09
C ALA A 116 -7.37 1.68 2.75
N SER A 117 -7.91 1.73 3.95
CA SER A 117 -7.82 2.86 4.88
C SER A 117 -7.22 2.39 6.20
N THR A 118 -6.32 3.14 6.79
CA THR A 118 -6.09 3.02 8.24
C THR A 118 -7.33 3.53 8.96
N ILE A 119 -7.65 2.97 10.12
CA ILE A 119 -8.67 3.55 10.99
C ILE A 119 -8.09 4.77 11.71
N GLY A 120 -8.83 5.88 11.73
CA GLY A 120 -8.56 7.03 12.57
C GLY A 120 -9.43 7.04 13.83
N ASN A 121 -9.25 8.02 14.71
CA ASN A 121 -10.11 8.12 15.89
C ASN A 121 -11.55 8.51 15.52
N HIS A 122 -11.74 9.33 14.52
CA HIS A 122 -13.05 9.81 14.10
C HIS A 122 -13.93 8.73 13.43
N GLU A 123 -13.36 7.65 12.91
CA GLU A 123 -14.15 6.48 12.51
C GLU A 123 -14.93 5.87 13.68
N LEU A 124 -14.52 6.12 14.92
CA LEU A 124 -15.13 5.62 16.14
C LEU A 124 -16.05 6.65 16.86
N ASP A 125 -16.25 7.86 16.33
CA ASP A 125 -17.08 8.90 16.97
C ASP A 125 -18.50 8.42 17.28
N MET A 126 -19.10 7.63 16.40
CA MET A 126 -20.42 7.05 16.57
C MET A 126 -20.39 5.67 17.27
N GLY A 127 -19.23 5.25 17.76
CA GLY A 127 -19.01 3.99 18.44
C GLY A 127 -18.69 2.81 17.50
N GLN A 128 -18.16 1.74 18.12
CA GLN A 128 -17.72 0.54 17.41
C GLN A 128 -18.83 -0.16 16.63
N ALA A 129 -20.07 -0.14 17.14
CA ALA A 129 -21.19 -0.80 16.47
C ALA A 129 -21.48 -0.15 15.11
N VAL A 130 -21.45 1.18 15.02
CA VAL A 130 -21.64 1.91 13.76
C VAL A 130 -20.47 1.69 12.83
N PHE A 131 -19.25 1.73 13.32
CA PHE A 131 -18.06 1.41 12.53
C PHE A 131 -18.20 0.02 11.86
N LYS A 132 -18.56 -1.02 12.64
CA LYS A 132 -18.76 -2.37 12.13
C LYS A 132 -19.83 -2.44 11.04
N GLN A 133 -20.98 -1.77 11.24
CA GLN A 133 -22.06 -1.71 10.24
C GLN A 133 -21.61 -1.04 8.93
N ARG A 134 -20.71 -0.05 9.01
CA ARG A 134 -20.11 0.57 7.81
C ARG A 134 -19.14 -0.35 7.09
N VAL A 135 -18.45 -1.21 7.83
CA VAL A 135 -17.46 -2.11 7.24
C VAL A 135 -18.13 -3.38 6.69
N ASP A 136 -19.09 -3.96 7.41
CA ASP A 136 -19.76 -5.20 7.02
C ASP A 136 -21.03 -5.01 6.17
N GLY A 137 -21.55 -3.79 6.10
CA GLY A 137 -22.77 -3.49 5.36
C GLY A 137 -24.03 -4.09 5.99
N SER A 138 -24.03 -4.44 7.27
CA SER A 138 -25.14 -5.09 7.96
C SER A 138 -26.36 -4.20 8.16
N ASN A 139 -26.21 -2.87 8.02
CA ASN A 139 -27.29 -1.89 8.12
C ASN A 139 -27.34 -0.92 6.93
N PRO A 140 -27.60 -1.40 5.69
CA PRO A 140 -27.52 -0.58 4.48
C PRO A 140 -28.62 0.49 4.38
N SER A 141 -29.67 0.40 5.21
CA SER A 141 -30.73 1.41 5.28
C SER A 141 -30.28 2.70 5.96
N GLU A 142 -29.28 2.62 6.82
CA GLU A 142 -28.78 3.74 7.62
C GLU A 142 -27.34 4.15 7.27
N TYR A 143 -26.47 3.18 6.95
CA TYR A 143 -25.08 3.41 6.70
C TYR A 143 -24.61 2.87 5.35
N VAL A 144 -23.91 3.72 4.59
CA VAL A 144 -23.22 3.29 3.37
C VAL A 144 -22.03 2.44 3.75
N GLN A 145 -21.92 1.25 3.16
CA GLN A 145 -20.80 0.37 3.36
C GLN A 145 -19.53 0.92 2.68
N ALA A 146 -18.40 0.88 3.40
CA ALA A 146 -17.08 1.09 2.81
C ALA A 146 -16.70 -0.14 1.97
N THR A 147 -16.32 0.07 0.71
CA THR A 147 -15.91 -1.02 -0.20
C THR A 147 -14.43 -1.33 -0.13
N PHE A 148 -13.71 -0.66 0.73
CA PHE A 148 -12.29 -0.84 1.02
C PHE A 148 -12.08 -1.37 2.45
N PRO A 149 -11.05 -2.20 2.69
CA PRO A 149 -10.74 -2.70 4.01
C PRO A 149 -10.18 -1.60 4.91
N TYR A 150 -10.50 -1.68 6.21
CA TYR A 150 -9.84 -0.89 7.23
C TYR A 150 -8.69 -1.69 7.87
N LEU A 151 -7.60 -0.99 8.20
CA LEU A 151 -6.39 -1.54 8.80
C LEU A 151 -6.13 -0.92 10.17
N GLY A 152 -5.65 -1.76 11.10
CA GLY A 152 -5.31 -1.32 12.44
C GLY A 152 -4.48 -2.37 13.18
N ALA A 153 -3.20 -2.55 12.76
CA ALA A 153 -2.31 -3.58 13.27
C ALA A 153 -1.98 -3.47 14.76
N ASN A 154 -2.17 -2.28 15.33
CA ASN A 154 -1.93 -2.04 16.75
C ASN A 154 -3.22 -1.85 17.56
N ILE A 155 -4.36 -2.36 17.05
CA ILE A 155 -5.65 -2.36 17.76
C ILE A 155 -6.11 -3.79 17.97
N GLU A 156 -6.36 -4.14 19.21
CA GLU A 156 -6.96 -5.42 19.58
C GLU A 156 -8.39 -5.22 20.08
N GLY A 157 -9.23 -6.25 19.98
CA GLY A 157 -10.58 -6.26 20.56
C GLY A 157 -11.70 -5.80 19.63
N MET A 158 -11.40 -5.36 18.39
CA MET A 158 -12.45 -4.95 17.44
C MET A 158 -13.37 -6.13 17.04
N GLY A 159 -12.87 -7.37 17.12
CA GLY A 159 -13.65 -8.58 16.76
C GLY A 159 -13.58 -8.91 15.27
N THR A 160 -14.44 -9.85 14.88
CA THR A 160 -14.45 -10.44 13.54
C THR A 160 -15.85 -10.41 12.93
N TYR A 161 -15.92 -10.54 11.60
CA TYR A 161 -17.14 -10.86 10.87
C TYR A 161 -17.65 -12.27 11.25
N GLY A 162 -18.84 -12.60 10.79
CA GLY A 162 -19.42 -13.92 11.01
C GLY A 162 -18.62 -15.08 10.40
N ASP A 163 -17.78 -14.82 9.42
CA ASP A 163 -16.87 -15.79 8.80
C ASP A 163 -15.50 -15.89 9.50
N GLY A 164 -15.28 -15.13 10.57
CA GLY A 164 -14.03 -15.08 11.32
C GLY A 164 -12.99 -14.09 10.79
N THR A 165 -13.25 -13.38 9.68
CA THR A 165 -12.36 -12.32 9.17
C THR A 165 -12.35 -11.15 10.16
N PRO A 166 -11.18 -10.58 10.54
CA PRO A 166 -11.13 -9.41 11.40
C PRO A 166 -11.79 -8.19 10.77
N TYR A 167 -12.49 -7.36 11.59
CA TYR A 167 -13.00 -6.05 11.16
C TYR A 167 -11.87 -5.09 10.79
N LEU A 168 -10.70 -5.22 11.44
CA LEU A 168 -9.48 -4.51 11.11
C LEU A 168 -8.42 -5.53 10.70
N GLY A 169 -7.91 -5.38 9.49
CA GLY A 169 -6.74 -6.15 9.05
C GLY A 169 -5.45 -5.50 9.55
N ASP A 170 -4.38 -6.28 9.70
CA ASP A 170 -3.07 -5.74 10.07
C ASP A 170 -2.44 -5.00 8.90
N TYR A 171 -2.58 -5.56 7.70
CA TYR A 171 -1.96 -5.05 6.48
C TYR A 171 -2.74 -5.41 5.22
N LYS A 172 -2.44 -4.70 4.14
CA LYS A 172 -2.88 -5.00 2.78
C LYS A 172 -1.67 -5.10 1.86
N VAL A 173 -1.52 -6.22 1.16
CA VAL A 173 -0.50 -6.36 0.12
C VAL A 173 -1.10 -5.93 -1.22
N TRP A 174 -0.40 -5.05 -1.90
CA TRP A 174 -0.65 -4.66 -3.28
C TRP A 174 0.47 -5.18 -4.17
N THR A 175 0.11 -5.75 -5.31
CA THR A 175 1.08 -6.11 -6.35
C THR A 175 0.92 -5.11 -7.49
N SER A 176 1.98 -4.37 -7.79
CA SER A 176 1.97 -3.41 -8.88
C SER A 176 1.88 -4.12 -10.24
N PRO A 177 1.48 -3.43 -11.31
CA PRO A 177 1.51 -3.96 -12.67
C PRO A 177 2.88 -4.48 -13.12
N SER A 178 3.96 -3.93 -12.56
CA SER A 178 5.33 -4.42 -12.80
C SER A 178 5.73 -5.64 -11.95
N GLY A 179 4.81 -6.17 -11.10
CA GLY A 179 5.06 -7.33 -10.27
C GLY A 179 5.69 -7.03 -8.90
N MET A 180 5.98 -5.77 -8.57
CA MET A 180 6.49 -5.39 -7.26
C MET A 180 5.39 -5.51 -6.20
N LYS A 181 5.73 -6.09 -5.04
CA LYS A 181 4.81 -6.23 -3.91
C LYS A 181 5.10 -5.17 -2.86
N VAL A 182 4.06 -4.45 -2.45
CA VAL A 182 4.10 -3.45 -1.39
C VAL A 182 3.08 -3.84 -0.33
N ALA A 183 3.51 -3.91 0.93
CA ALA A 183 2.62 -4.11 2.07
C ALA A 183 2.32 -2.76 2.73
N PHE A 184 1.04 -2.43 2.87
CA PHE A 184 0.55 -1.29 3.62
C PHE A 184 0.11 -1.78 4.99
N ILE A 185 0.74 -1.30 6.06
CA ILE A 185 0.42 -1.64 7.44
C ILE A 185 -0.33 -0.44 8.03
N GLY A 186 -1.52 -0.66 8.60
CA GLY A 186 -2.29 0.38 9.28
C GLY A 186 -1.92 0.46 10.75
N ALA A 187 -1.70 1.67 11.26
CA ALA A 187 -1.52 1.91 12.69
C ALA A 187 -2.18 3.23 13.09
N ILE A 188 -2.65 3.31 14.32
CA ILE A 188 -3.28 4.48 14.91
C ILE A 188 -2.48 4.95 16.13
N ALA A 189 -2.65 6.21 16.51
CA ALA A 189 -2.01 6.75 17.71
C ALA A 189 -2.50 6.04 18.98
N GLN A 190 -1.59 5.73 19.89
CA GLN A 190 -1.88 5.00 21.13
C GLN A 190 -2.76 5.81 22.12
N ASP A 191 -2.78 7.13 21.98
CA ASP A 191 -3.53 8.05 22.83
C ASP A 191 -5.01 8.26 22.41
N VAL A 192 -5.50 7.51 21.43
CA VAL A 192 -6.88 7.57 20.92
C VAL A 192 -7.95 7.49 22.03
N PRO A 193 -7.83 6.64 23.07
CA PRO A 193 -8.82 6.60 24.14
C PRO A 193 -9.05 7.94 24.85
N TYR A 194 -8.05 8.83 24.84
CA TYR A 194 -8.16 10.16 25.43
C TYR A 194 -8.76 11.21 24.49
N LYS A 195 -8.96 10.87 23.23
CA LYS A 195 -9.50 11.76 22.18
C LYS A 195 -10.97 11.50 21.88
N LEU A 196 -11.52 10.41 22.42
CA LEU A 196 -12.89 9.96 22.15
C LEU A 196 -13.78 10.06 23.40
N SER A 197 -15.10 10.03 23.16
CA SER A 197 -16.06 9.95 24.26
C SER A 197 -15.87 8.66 25.06
N PRO A 198 -16.04 8.71 26.39
CA PRO A 198 -15.96 7.52 27.22
C PRO A 198 -16.87 6.39 26.69
N GLY A 199 -16.33 5.18 26.61
CA GLY A 199 -17.07 4.00 26.18
C GLY A 199 -16.96 3.66 24.68
N THR A 200 -16.59 4.60 23.80
CA THR A 200 -16.42 4.32 22.36
C THR A 200 -15.27 3.36 22.07
N THR A 201 -14.26 3.35 22.94
CA THR A 201 -13.10 2.45 22.87
C THR A 201 -13.16 1.31 23.88
N ALA A 202 -14.30 1.08 24.52
CA ALA A 202 -14.44 0.02 25.52
C ALA A 202 -14.10 -1.36 24.93
N GLY A 203 -13.19 -2.10 25.59
CA GLY A 203 -12.73 -3.41 25.13
C GLY A 203 -11.68 -3.37 24.03
N LEU A 204 -11.27 -2.19 23.56
CA LEU A 204 -10.15 -2.03 22.64
C LEU A 204 -8.84 -1.79 23.41
N THR A 205 -7.77 -2.37 22.90
CA THR A 205 -6.39 -2.11 23.35
C THR A 205 -5.61 -1.49 22.19
N PHE A 206 -4.84 -0.45 22.49
CA PHE A 206 -3.98 0.25 21.54
C PHE A 206 -2.53 0.11 21.99
N THR A 207 -1.69 -0.52 21.18
CA THR A 207 -0.27 -0.81 21.49
C THR A 207 0.70 0.02 20.66
#